data_450eee30a5cbbb563c799fcb9f5176a1
#
_entry.id   450eee30a5cbbb563c799fcb9f5176a1
#
_cell.length_a   1.000
_cell.length_b   1.000
_cell.length_c   1.000
_cell.angle_alpha   90.00
_cell.angle_beta   90.00
_cell.angle_gamma   90.00
#
_symmetry.space_group_name_H-M   'P 1'
#
loop_
_entity.id
_entity.type
_entity.pdbx_description
1 polymer ?
#
loop_
_entity_poly.entity_id
_entity_poly.type
_entity_poly.pdbx_seq_one_letter_code
_entity_poly.pdbx_strand_id
1 'polypeptide(L)'
;MTSKVIYKGSLRTEATHLRSGNTIITDAPTDNKGKGEAFSPTDLVATALASCMLTIMGIKANEMNINIEGASAEVKKIMAAGPRRIAQVIIVI
;
A
#
# COMPACT_ATOMS: atom_id res chain seq x y z
N MET A 1 5.46 -14.78 -12.90
CA MET A 1 4.66 -13.55 -12.74
C MET A 1 4.12 -13.46 -11.32
N THR A 2 4.20 -12.29 -10.73
CA THR A 2 3.75 -12.07 -9.34
C THR A 2 2.26 -11.84 -9.26
N SER A 3 1.72 -10.99 -10.11
CA SER A 3 0.33 -10.56 -10.04
C SER A 3 -0.25 -10.26 -11.42
N LYS A 4 -1.57 -10.13 -11.45
CA LYS A 4 -2.31 -9.68 -12.61
C LYS A 4 -3.27 -8.57 -12.19
N VAL A 5 -3.35 -7.51 -12.98
CA VAL A 5 -4.21 -6.35 -12.69
C VAL A 5 -5.21 -6.19 -13.81
N ILE A 6 -6.48 -6.05 -13.46
CA ILE A 6 -7.58 -5.85 -14.40
C ILE A 6 -8.23 -4.50 -14.12
N TYR A 7 -8.43 -3.70 -15.16
CA TYR A 7 -9.21 -2.47 -15.07
C TYR A 7 -10.69 -2.81 -15.05
N LYS A 8 -11.39 -2.39 -14.00
CA LYS A 8 -12.81 -2.72 -13.78
C LYS A 8 -13.76 -1.62 -14.25
N GLY A 9 -13.24 -0.53 -14.78
CA GLY A 9 -14.02 0.66 -15.10
C GLY A 9 -14.19 1.59 -13.90
N SER A 10 -14.64 2.80 -14.15
CA SER A 10 -14.85 3.83 -13.13
C SER A 10 -13.60 4.10 -12.28
N LEU A 11 -12.43 4.03 -12.90
CA LEU A 11 -11.13 4.29 -12.29
C LEU A 11 -10.79 3.30 -11.15
N ARG A 12 -11.31 2.09 -11.25
CA ARG A 12 -11.05 0.99 -10.30
C ARG A 12 -10.26 -0.11 -10.97
N THR A 13 -9.31 -0.70 -10.23
CA THR A 13 -8.60 -1.90 -10.66
C THR A 13 -8.76 -3.01 -9.62
N GLU A 14 -8.60 -4.24 -10.09
CA GLU A 14 -8.51 -5.41 -9.22
C GLU A 14 -7.18 -6.11 -9.49
N ALA A 15 -6.38 -6.29 -8.45
CA ALA A 15 -5.09 -6.96 -8.54
C ALA A 15 -5.17 -8.31 -7.82
N THR A 16 -4.66 -9.34 -8.49
CA THR A 16 -4.64 -10.71 -7.94
C THR A 16 -3.20 -11.15 -7.73
N HIS A 17 -2.88 -11.60 -6.54
CA HIS A 17 -1.63 -12.27 -6.23
C HIS A 17 -1.74 -13.69 -6.76
N LEU A 18 -0.99 -14.02 -7.80
CA LEU A 18 -1.21 -15.25 -8.56
C LEU A 18 -0.97 -16.51 -7.75
N ARG A 19 0.02 -16.49 -6.87
CA ARG A 19 0.37 -17.66 -6.06
C ARG A 19 -0.69 -18.00 -4.99
N SER A 20 -1.23 -16.98 -4.31
CA SER A 20 -2.19 -17.17 -3.22
C SER A 20 -3.64 -17.08 -3.67
N GLY A 21 -3.90 -16.42 -4.80
CA GLY A 21 -5.24 -16.10 -5.25
C GLY A 21 -5.89 -14.92 -4.53
N ASN A 22 -5.19 -14.29 -3.57
CA ASN A 22 -5.71 -13.11 -2.88
C ASN A 22 -5.85 -11.94 -3.82
N THR A 23 -6.90 -11.16 -3.64
CA THR A 23 -7.18 -9.97 -4.46
C THR A 23 -7.28 -8.72 -3.61
N ILE A 24 -6.91 -7.60 -4.20
CA ILE A 24 -7.15 -6.26 -3.65
C ILE A 24 -7.73 -5.39 -4.75
N ILE A 25 -8.49 -4.36 -4.35
CA ILE A 25 -8.97 -3.35 -5.29
C ILE A 25 -8.24 -2.04 -5.04
N THR A 26 -8.11 -1.23 -6.10
CA THR A 26 -7.66 0.16 -5.98
C THR A 26 -8.67 1.08 -6.63
N ASP A 27 -8.80 2.29 -6.07
CA ASP A 27 -9.63 3.34 -6.63
C ASP A 27 -8.78 4.60 -6.83
N ALA A 28 -9.03 5.34 -7.91
CA ALA A 28 -8.45 6.67 -8.00
C ALA A 28 -8.97 7.52 -6.83
N PRO A 29 -8.15 8.41 -6.28
CA PRO A 29 -8.57 9.24 -5.15
C PRO A 29 -9.61 10.27 -5.57
N THR A 30 -10.37 10.79 -4.60
CA THR A 30 -11.44 11.75 -4.87
C THR A 30 -10.93 13.06 -5.47
N ASP A 31 -9.70 13.47 -5.13
CA ASP A 31 -9.05 14.65 -5.71
C ASP A 31 -8.54 14.42 -7.14
N ASN A 32 -8.67 13.20 -7.66
CA ASN A 32 -8.30 12.82 -9.02
C ASN A 32 -9.43 12.05 -9.71
N LYS A 33 -10.66 12.47 -9.51
CA LYS A 33 -11.90 11.98 -10.15
C LYS A 33 -12.32 10.56 -9.75
N GLY A 34 -11.69 9.98 -8.74
CA GLY A 34 -11.98 8.64 -8.29
C GLY A 34 -13.02 8.57 -7.20
N LYS A 35 -13.46 7.35 -6.88
CA LYS A 35 -14.44 7.08 -5.81
C LYS A 35 -13.80 7.15 -4.42
N GLY A 36 -12.51 6.87 -4.29
CA GLY A 36 -11.80 6.90 -3.02
C GLY A 36 -12.30 5.88 -2.00
N GLU A 37 -12.92 4.80 -2.45
CA GLU A 37 -13.48 3.78 -1.56
C GLU A 37 -12.48 2.68 -1.19
N ALA A 38 -11.29 2.73 -1.75
CA ALA A 38 -10.19 1.82 -1.48
C ALA A 38 -8.88 2.59 -1.59
N PHE A 39 -7.76 1.94 -1.27
CA PHE A 39 -6.44 2.54 -1.51
C PHE A 39 -6.34 2.98 -2.97
N SER A 40 -5.82 4.19 -3.21
CA SER A 40 -5.32 4.52 -4.54
C SER A 40 -4.02 3.78 -4.82
N PRO A 41 -3.59 3.66 -6.08
CA PRO A 41 -2.30 3.04 -6.38
C PRO A 41 -1.13 3.68 -5.61
N THR A 42 -1.11 5.00 -5.47
CA THR A 42 -0.05 5.69 -4.71
C THR A 42 -0.18 5.50 -3.20
N ASP A 43 -1.41 5.41 -2.65
CA ASP A 43 -1.63 5.00 -1.26
C ASP A 43 -1.04 3.61 -1.00
N LEU A 44 -1.26 2.70 -1.95
CA LEU A 44 -0.78 1.32 -1.83
C LEU A 44 0.75 1.25 -1.84
N VAL A 45 1.41 2.04 -2.67
CA VAL A 45 2.88 2.14 -2.70
C VAL A 45 3.39 2.62 -1.35
N ALA A 46 2.82 3.69 -0.80
CA ALA A 46 3.22 4.23 0.50
C ALA A 46 2.97 3.22 1.63
N THR A 47 1.81 2.56 1.62
CA THR A 47 1.43 1.56 2.63
C THR A 47 2.33 0.33 2.54
N ALA A 48 2.71 -0.09 1.34
CA ALA A 48 3.62 -1.22 1.13
C ALA A 48 4.98 -0.97 1.79
N LEU A 49 5.48 0.27 1.76
CA LEU A 49 6.73 0.61 2.43
C LEU A 49 6.65 0.39 3.94
N ALA A 50 5.58 0.86 4.59
CA ALA A 50 5.37 0.64 6.02
C ALA A 50 5.22 -0.85 6.35
N SER A 51 4.48 -1.58 5.53
CA SER A 51 4.33 -3.03 5.68
C SER A 51 5.69 -3.74 5.61
N CYS A 52 6.55 -3.33 4.67
CA CYS A 52 7.90 -3.86 4.55
C CYS A 52 8.72 -3.58 5.80
N MET A 53 8.66 -2.36 6.33
CA MET A 53 9.39 -1.97 7.55
C MET A 53 8.97 -2.83 8.74
N LEU A 54 7.67 -3.00 8.97
CA LEU A 54 7.16 -3.84 10.06
C LEU A 54 7.56 -5.31 9.88
N THR A 55 7.56 -5.80 8.66
CA THR A 55 7.97 -7.18 8.36
C THR A 55 9.45 -7.40 8.71
N ILE A 56 10.31 -6.46 8.33
CA ILE A 56 11.74 -6.52 8.65
C ILE A 56 11.96 -6.47 10.16
N MET A 57 11.22 -5.59 10.85
CA MET A 57 11.25 -5.53 12.30
C MET A 57 10.81 -6.85 12.94
N GLY A 58 9.77 -7.49 12.37
CA GLY A 58 9.30 -8.80 12.82
C GLY A 58 10.35 -9.89 12.67
N ILE A 59 11.07 -9.91 11.56
CA ILE A 59 12.15 -10.85 11.32
C ILE A 59 13.21 -10.70 12.41
N LYS A 60 13.61 -9.46 12.69
CA LYS A 60 14.63 -9.19 13.73
C LYS A 60 14.13 -9.55 15.12
N ALA A 61 12.87 -9.22 15.42
CA ALA A 61 12.26 -9.56 16.70
C ALA A 61 12.23 -11.08 16.94
N ASN A 62 11.91 -11.86 15.90
CA ASN A 62 11.94 -13.32 15.97
C ASN A 62 13.34 -13.86 16.30
N GLU A 63 14.37 -13.27 15.69
CA GLU A 63 15.77 -13.65 16.01
C GLU A 63 16.12 -13.36 17.46
N MET A 64 15.52 -12.35 18.06
CA MET A 64 15.77 -11.92 19.44
C MET A 64 14.78 -12.53 20.44
N ASN A 65 13.88 -13.40 20.00
CA ASN A 65 12.79 -13.97 20.81
C ASN A 65 11.91 -12.90 21.45
N ILE A 66 11.65 -11.81 20.73
CA ILE A 66 10.77 -10.72 21.16
C ILE A 66 9.49 -10.79 20.34
N ASN A 67 8.33 -10.66 20.99
CA ASN A 67 7.04 -10.61 20.32
C ASN A 67 6.66 -9.15 20.07
N ILE A 68 6.49 -8.76 18.80
CA ILE A 68 6.00 -7.44 18.42
C ILE A 68 4.61 -7.49 17.79
N GLU A 69 3.89 -8.60 17.96
CA GLU A 69 2.53 -8.75 17.46
C GLU A 69 1.67 -7.60 17.99
N GLY A 70 0.92 -6.95 17.08
CA GLY A 70 0.13 -5.76 17.41
C GLY A 70 0.87 -4.44 17.18
N ALA A 71 2.17 -4.47 16.84
CA ALA A 71 2.87 -3.24 16.43
C ALA A 71 2.17 -2.63 15.21
N SER A 72 2.12 -1.32 15.16
CA SER A 72 1.40 -0.60 14.11
C SER A 72 2.24 0.52 13.52
N ALA A 73 1.86 0.97 12.33
CA ALA A 73 2.46 2.12 11.69
C ALA A 73 1.37 2.98 11.07
N GLU A 74 1.51 4.29 11.19
CA GLU A 74 0.66 5.26 10.49
C GLU A 74 1.43 5.79 9.30
N VAL A 75 0.73 5.97 8.18
CA VAL A 75 1.34 6.33 6.91
C VAL A 75 0.68 7.57 6.35
N LYS A 76 1.48 8.57 5.99
CA LYS A 76 1.03 9.77 5.29
C LYS A 76 1.80 9.90 3.98
N LYS A 77 1.06 9.95 2.90
CA LYS A 77 1.57 10.18 1.56
C LYS A 77 1.47 11.66 1.23
N ILE A 78 2.53 12.25 0.70
CA ILE A 78 2.53 13.64 0.23
C ILE A 78 2.81 13.61 -1.27
N MET A 79 1.85 14.16 -2.04
CA MET A 79 1.92 14.25 -3.48
C MET A 79 2.51 15.59 -3.91
N ALA A 80 3.15 15.60 -5.08
CA ALA A 80 3.59 16.82 -5.74
C ALA A 80 2.98 16.90 -7.12
N ALA A 81 2.91 18.13 -7.65
CA ALA A 81 2.39 18.41 -8.99
C ALA A 81 3.53 18.76 -9.95
N GLY A 82 3.21 18.72 -11.25
CA GLY A 82 4.05 19.12 -12.34
C GLY A 82 5.28 18.28 -12.64
N PRO A 83 5.19 16.96 -12.89
CA PRO A 83 4.01 16.09 -12.95
C PRO A 83 3.56 15.58 -11.58
N ARG A 84 2.35 15.04 -11.54
CA ARG A 84 1.80 14.40 -10.33
C ARG A 84 2.66 13.19 -9.95
N ARG A 85 3.13 13.17 -8.72
CA ARG A 85 4.02 12.12 -8.21
C ARG A 85 3.99 12.08 -6.69
N ILE A 86 4.45 10.96 -6.12
CA ILE A 86 4.71 10.91 -4.68
C ILE A 86 5.97 11.75 -4.42
N ALA A 87 5.84 12.78 -3.58
CA ALA A 87 6.97 13.61 -3.17
C ALA A 87 7.61 13.09 -1.89
N GLN A 88 6.81 12.56 -0.96
CA GLN A 88 7.27 12.13 0.35
C GLN A 88 6.32 11.11 0.94
N VAL A 89 6.86 10.16 1.70
CA VAL A 89 6.10 9.22 2.53
C VAL A 89 6.58 9.39 3.97
N ILE A 90 5.65 9.67 4.87
CA ILE A 90 5.92 9.79 6.30
C ILE A 90 5.36 8.56 6.98
N ILE A 91 6.20 7.85 7.71
CA ILE A 91 5.82 6.63 8.43
C ILE A 91 6.15 6.84 9.91
N VAL A 92 5.13 6.68 10.75
CA VAL A 92 5.26 6.76 12.21
C VAL A 92 4.94 5.38 12.77
N ILE A 93 5.92 4.78 13.39
CA ILE A 93 5.83 3.44 13.97
C ILE A 93 5.59 3.51 15.49
#